data_f3fb9e1b84bfaa4eca5b60a5b77e68c2
#
_entry.id   f3fb9e1b84bfaa4eca5b60a5b77e68c2
#
_cell.length_a   1.000
_cell.length_b   1.000
_cell.length_c   1.000
_cell.angle_alpha   90.00
_cell.angle_beta   90.00
_cell.angle_gamma   90.00
#
_symmetry.space_group_name_H-M   'P 1'
#
loop_
_entity.id
_entity.type
_entity.pdbx_description
1 polymer ?
#
loop_
_entity_poly.entity_id
_entity_poly.type
_entity_poly.pdbx_seq_one_letter_code
_entity_poly.pdbx_strand_id
1 'polypeptide(L)'
;MSQEFYYIGHDLWGYRYNNEFPPNTTLHGNDYYGYKNAASQVLFYDFAVQMYDVRFKYHGNMYFLMYTPEHAALCDEKFTNEIEIFATPNDLIKNLEIEGRKLLEIIDEIEEIEPV
;
A
#
# COMPACT_ATOMS: atom_id res chain seq x y z
N MET A 1 -23.98 7.55 -3.82
CA MET A 1 -23.60 6.17 -3.52
C MET A 1 -22.76 6.14 -2.26
N SER A 2 -23.20 5.41 -1.27
CA SER A 2 -22.45 5.30 -0.02
C SER A 2 -21.40 4.20 -0.13
N GLN A 3 -20.22 4.48 0.39
CA GLN A 3 -19.20 3.46 0.57
C GLN A 3 -19.45 2.76 1.91
N GLU A 4 -19.18 1.48 1.96
CA GLU A 4 -19.28 0.76 3.21
C GLU A 4 -18.13 1.13 4.14
N PHE A 5 -18.49 1.40 5.39
CA PHE A 5 -17.53 1.64 6.47
C PHE A 5 -17.32 0.31 7.21
N TYR A 6 -16.11 -0.19 7.21
CA TYR A 6 -15.85 -1.52 7.73
C TYR A 6 -14.53 -1.59 8.51
N TYR A 7 -14.34 -2.69 9.21
CA TYR A 7 -13.15 -2.95 10.00
C TYR A 7 -11.94 -3.15 9.08
N ILE A 8 -10.88 -2.37 9.33
CA ILE A 8 -9.65 -2.44 8.56
C ILE A 8 -8.62 -3.34 9.25
N GLY A 9 -8.43 -3.17 10.54
CA GLY A 9 -7.44 -3.94 11.28
C GLY A 9 -7.31 -3.50 12.72
N HIS A 10 -6.52 -4.26 13.46
CA HIS A 10 -6.26 -4.04 14.86
C HIS A 10 -4.77 -3.78 15.06
N ASP A 11 -4.45 -2.75 15.83
CA ASP A 11 -3.07 -2.48 16.27
C ASP A 11 -2.09 -2.36 15.10
N LEU A 12 -2.43 -1.49 14.14
CA LEU A 12 -1.64 -1.26 12.93
C LEU A 12 -0.34 -0.52 13.26
N TRP A 13 0.65 -1.28 13.66
CA TRP A 13 1.90 -0.77 14.20
C TRP A 13 2.60 0.23 13.28
N GLY A 14 2.60 -0.03 11.99
CA GLY A 14 3.24 0.85 11.02
C GLY A 14 2.68 2.27 11.00
N TYR A 15 1.36 2.39 11.07
CA TYR A 15 0.71 3.70 11.15
C TYR A 15 0.97 4.36 12.49
N ARG A 16 0.84 3.60 13.57
CA ARG A 16 1.09 4.11 14.91
C ARG A 16 2.51 4.66 15.03
N TYR A 17 3.47 3.95 14.49
CA TYR A 17 4.87 4.35 14.54
C TYR A 17 5.14 5.65 13.78
N ASN A 18 4.53 5.82 12.63
CA ASN A 18 4.75 6.97 11.75
C ASN A 18 3.74 8.10 11.98
N ASN A 19 2.73 7.90 12.81
CA ASN A 19 1.61 8.85 13.01
C ASN A 19 0.92 9.23 11.69
N GLU A 20 0.92 8.33 10.72
CA GLU A 20 0.30 8.56 9.42
C GLU A 20 -0.88 7.62 9.24
N PHE A 21 -2.07 8.17 9.15
CA PHE A 21 -3.28 7.39 8.90
C PHE A 21 -3.84 7.76 7.54
N PRO A 22 -4.33 6.77 6.78
CA PRO A 22 -4.98 7.07 5.51
C PRO A 22 -6.23 7.92 5.72
N PRO A 23 -6.62 8.73 4.72
CA PRO A 23 -7.87 9.48 4.80
C PRO A 23 -9.05 8.56 5.11
N ASN A 24 -10.05 9.09 5.79
CA ASN A 24 -11.28 8.37 6.11
C ASN A 24 -11.11 7.18 7.06
N THR A 25 -10.04 7.18 7.86
CA THR A 25 -9.84 6.17 8.89
C THR A 25 -10.30 6.71 10.23
N THR A 26 -11.10 5.92 10.95
CA THR A 26 -11.57 6.23 12.29
C THR A 26 -10.93 5.27 13.28
N LEU A 27 -10.44 5.80 14.40
CA LEU A 27 -9.77 5.02 15.43
C LEU A 27 -10.70 4.76 16.61
N HIS A 28 -10.75 3.50 17.07
CA HIS A 28 -11.46 3.10 18.27
C HIS A 28 -10.52 2.24 19.11
N GLY A 29 -9.76 2.89 19.99
CA GLY A 29 -8.72 2.19 20.75
C GLY A 29 -7.63 1.69 19.80
N ASN A 30 -7.49 0.37 19.72
CA ASN A 30 -6.52 -0.26 18.82
C ASN A 30 -7.13 -0.75 17.51
N ASP A 31 -8.43 -0.52 17.32
CA ASP A 31 -9.13 -0.94 16.12
C ASP A 31 -9.26 0.22 15.13
N TYR A 32 -9.10 -0.08 13.86
CA TYR A 32 -9.14 0.90 12.79
C TYR A 32 -10.28 0.55 11.85
N TYR A 33 -11.11 1.54 11.55
CA TYR A 33 -12.26 1.42 10.66
C TYR A 33 -12.17 2.46 9.57
N GLY A 34 -12.66 2.14 8.39
CA GLY A 34 -12.64 3.09 7.29
C GLY A 34 -13.32 2.55 6.04
N TYR A 35 -13.20 3.30 4.98
CA TYR A 35 -13.71 2.92 3.68
C TYR A 35 -12.70 2.06 2.93
N LYS A 36 -13.11 1.48 1.82
CA LYS A 36 -12.28 0.55 1.05
C LYS A 36 -10.89 1.10 0.71
N ASN A 37 -10.81 2.35 0.27
CA ASN A 37 -9.53 2.94 -0.09
C ASN A 37 -8.59 3.04 1.11
N ALA A 38 -9.13 3.33 2.30
CA ALA A 38 -8.32 3.35 3.51
C ALA A 38 -7.78 1.97 3.83
N ALA A 39 -8.60 0.92 3.68
CA ALA A 39 -8.16 -0.45 3.91
C ALA A 39 -7.03 -0.86 2.95
N SER A 40 -7.15 -0.49 1.68
CA SER A 40 -6.13 -0.78 0.69
C SER A 40 -4.82 -0.04 0.99
N GLN A 41 -4.90 1.23 1.41
CA GLN A 41 -3.72 1.99 1.82
C GLN A 41 -3.05 1.34 3.02
N VAL A 42 -3.82 0.90 4.01
CA VAL A 42 -3.29 0.21 5.19
C VAL A 42 -2.48 -1.00 4.78
N LEU A 43 -2.97 -1.80 3.83
CA LEU A 43 -2.24 -2.99 3.37
C LEU A 43 -0.88 -2.63 2.76
N PHE A 44 -0.82 -1.60 1.93
CA PHE A 44 0.47 -1.17 1.37
C PHE A 44 1.46 -0.73 2.44
N TYR A 45 1.02 0.08 3.39
CA TYR A 45 1.89 0.53 4.48
C TYR A 45 2.29 -0.61 5.41
N ASP A 46 1.35 -1.51 5.73
CA ASP A 46 1.63 -2.64 6.61
C ASP A 46 2.69 -3.56 6.01
N PHE A 47 2.57 -3.89 4.72
CA PHE A 47 3.58 -4.69 4.05
C PHE A 47 4.94 -3.97 4.00
N ALA A 48 4.93 -2.64 3.82
CA ALA A 48 6.16 -1.86 3.82
C ALA A 48 6.86 -1.91 5.17
N VAL A 49 6.11 -1.79 6.27
CA VAL A 49 6.67 -1.85 7.63
C VAL A 49 7.25 -3.24 7.90
N GLN A 50 6.58 -4.29 7.46
CA GLN A 50 7.05 -5.66 7.64
C GLN A 50 8.08 -6.09 6.60
N MET A 51 8.36 -5.24 5.63
CA MET A 51 9.32 -5.50 4.56
C MET A 51 9.01 -6.73 3.73
N TYR A 52 7.72 -6.96 3.49
CA TYR A 52 7.29 -7.97 2.54
C TYR A 52 7.35 -7.42 1.13
N ASP A 53 7.84 -8.22 0.20
CA ASP A 53 7.64 -7.93 -1.21
C ASP A 53 6.16 -8.13 -1.52
N VAL A 54 5.62 -7.28 -2.39
CA VAL A 54 4.18 -7.24 -2.66
C VAL A 54 3.93 -7.36 -4.15
N ARG A 55 2.88 -8.07 -4.51
CA ARG A 55 2.36 -8.02 -5.87
C ARG A 55 0.91 -7.59 -5.85
N PHE A 56 0.50 -6.92 -6.93
CA PHE A 56 -0.89 -6.54 -7.10
C PHE A 56 -1.24 -6.51 -8.58
N LYS A 57 -2.53 -6.53 -8.87
CA LYS A 57 -3.05 -6.51 -10.22
C LYS A 57 -3.84 -5.24 -10.47
N TYR A 58 -3.60 -4.63 -11.62
CA TYR A 58 -4.30 -3.42 -12.05
C TYR A 58 -4.48 -3.46 -13.57
N HIS A 59 -5.72 -3.31 -14.04
CA HIS A 59 -6.06 -3.38 -15.47
C HIS A 59 -5.52 -4.64 -16.14
N GLY A 60 -5.57 -5.78 -15.45
CA GLY A 60 -5.08 -7.05 -15.99
C GLY A 60 -3.57 -7.23 -15.95
N ASN A 61 -2.81 -6.23 -15.53
CA ASN A 61 -1.37 -6.29 -15.45
C ASN A 61 -0.90 -6.48 -14.01
N MET A 62 0.16 -7.27 -13.85
CA MET A 62 0.75 -7.51 -12.53
C MET A 62 1.89 -6.54 -12.28
N TYR A 63 1.96 -6.04 -11.05
CA TYR A 63 3.02 -5.14 -10.60
C TYR A 63 3.66 -5.70 -9.32
N PHE A 64 4.95 -5.44 -9.16
CA PHE A 64 5.75 -6.02 -8.08
C PHE A 64 6.50 -4.91 -7.35
N LEU A 65 6.35 -4.86 -6.03
CA LEU A 65 6.98 -3.85 -5.19
C LEU A 65 7.93 -4.54 -4.22
N MET A 66 9.12 -3.97 -4.07
CA MET A 66 10.14 -4.45 -3.13
C MET A 66 10.40 -3.39 -2.08
N TYR A 67 10.40 -3.79 -0.82
CA TYR A 67 10.72 -2.91 0.29
C TYR A 67 11.96 -3.42 1.02
N THR A 68 12.96 -2.55 1.19
CA THR A 68 14.18 -2.86 1.93
C THR A 68 14.46 -1.76 2.95
N PRO A 69 15.37 -2.00 3.92
CA PRO A 69 15.77 -0.93 4.86
C PRO A 69 16.40 0.28 4.19
N GLU A 70 16.96 0.11 2.99
CA GLU A 70 17.69 1.17 2.30
C GLU A 70 16.88 1.89 1.25
N HIS A 71 15.88 1.22 0.66
CA HIS A 71 15.07 1.83 -0.40
C HIS A 71 13.83 0.98 -0.70
N ALA A 72 13.01 1.46 -1.63
CA ALA A 72 11.89 0.71 -2.16
C ALA A 72 11.90 0.82 -3.68
N ALA A 73 11.31 -0.13 -4.37
CA ALA A 73 11.34 -0.14 -5.83
C ALA A 73 10.13 -0.83 -6.44
N LEU A 74 9.75 -0.35 -7.63
CA LEU A 74 8.89 -1.09 -8.55
C LEU A 74 9.82 -2.03 -9.33
N CYS A 75 9.51 -3.32 -9.33
CA CYS A 75 10.37 -4.34 -9.89
C CYS A 75 9.70 -5.12 -11.01
N ASP A 76 10.50 -5.91 -11.72
CA ASP A 76 9.97 -6.88 -12.67
C ASP A 76 9.45 -8.12 -11.93
N GLU A 77 8.85 -9.04 -12.66
CA GLU A 77 8.19 -10.24 -12.11
C GLU A 77 9.11 -11.08 -11.21
N LYS A 78 10.40 -11.07 -11.48
CA LYS A 78 11.37 -11.90 -10.73
C LYS A 78 12.12 -11.13 -9.67
N PHE A 79 11.79 -9.85 -9.48
CA PHE A 79 12.52 -8.95 -8.57
C PHE A 79 14.02 -8.87 -8.91
N THR A 80 14.38 -9.07 -10.17
CA THR A 80 15.77 -8.99 -10.62
C THR A 80 16.15 -7.62 -11.13
N ASN A 81 15.18 -6.84 -11.63
CA ASN A 81 15.41 -5.50 -12.12
C ASN A 81 14.52 -4.50 -11.37
N GLU A 82 15.14 -3.46 -10.85
CA GLU A 82 14.41 -2.36 -10.24
C GLU A 82 14.09 -1.33 -11.33
N ILE A 83 12.80 -1.22 -11.66
CA ILE A 83 12.34 -0.36 -12.76
C ILE A 83 12.31 1.11 -12.32
N GLU A 84 11.84 1.37 -11.09
CA GLU A 84 11.80 2.70 -10.52
C GLU A 84 12.14 2.60 -9.04
N ILE A 85 13.09 3.44 -8.58
CA ILE A 85 13.63 3.37 -7.22
C ILE A 85 13.18 4.58 -6.44
N PHE A 86 12.80 4.36 -5.18
CA PHE A 86 12.40 5.39 -4.23
C PHE A 86 13.28 5.31 -2.98
N ALA A 87 13.52 6.45 -2.35
CA ALA A 87 14.39 6.53 -1.17
C ALA A 87 13.84 5.72 0.01
N THR A 88 12.52 5.70 0.18
CA THR A 88 11.86 4.98 1.28
C THR A 88 10.59 4.30 0.79
N PRO A 89 10.10 3.27 1.51
CA PRO A 89 8.80 2.68 1.19
C PRO A 89 7.67 3.70 1.20
N ASN A 90 7.70 4.66 2.11
CA ASN A 90 6.69 5.70 2.20
C ASN A 90 6.69 6.57 0.93
N ASP A 91 7.87 6.92 0.44
CA ASP A 91 8.00 7.69 -0.81
C ASP A 91 7.42 6.91 -1.99
N LEU A 92 7.66 5.61 -2.06
CA LEU A 92 7.09 4.77 -3.11
C LEU A 92 5.57 4.82 -3.07
N ILE A 93 4.98 4.59 -1.91
CA ILE A 93 3.52 4.54 -1.77
C ILE A 93 2.88 5.86 -2.16
N LYS A 94 3.52 6.98 -1.81
CA LYS A 94 2.98 8.32 -2.10
C LYS A 94 3.21 8.78 -3.53
N ASN A 95 4.29 8.34 -4.17
CA ASN A 95 4.74 8.94 -5.43
C ASN A 95 4.75 8.00 -6.64
N LEU A 96 4.63 6.70 -6.43
CA LEU A 96 4.64 5.75 -7.54
C LEU A 96 3.47 6.03 -8.49
N GLU A 97 3.75 6.08 -9.79
CA GLU A 97 2.73 6.20 -10.83
C GLU A 97 2.62 4.90 -11.61
N ILE A 98 1.41 4.46 -11.80
CA ILE A 98 1.06 3.27 -12.60
C ILE A 98 0.17 3.75 -13.72
N GLU A 99 0.60 3.53 -14.96
CA GLU A 99 -0.14 3.93 -16.16
C GLU A 99 -0.54 5.41 -16.13
N GLY A 100 0.37 6.26 -15.63
CA GLY A 100 0.16 7.71 -15.58
C GLY A 100 -0.67 8.22 -14.40
N ARG A 101 -1.07 7.35 -13.49
CA ARG A 101 -1.85 7.71 -12.30
C ARG A 101 -1.11 7.29 -11.04
N LYS A 102 -1.20 8.10 -10.00
CA LYS A 102 -0.55 7.76 -8.72
C LYS A 102 -1.20 6.55 -8.07
N LEU A 103 -0.39 5.75 -7.39
CA LEU A 103 -0.85 4.55 -6.69
C LEU A 103 -2.05 4.83 -5.78
N LEU A 104 -2.01 5.92 -5.00
CA LEU A 104 -3.11 6.26 -4.11
C LEU A 104 -4.38 6.69 -4.85
N GLU A 105 -4.26 7.15 -6.09
CA GLU A 105 -5.44 7.49 -6.91
C GLU A 105 -6.16 6.24 -7.42
N ILE A 106 -5.43 5.16 -7.66
CA ILE A 106 -5.96 3.93 -8.23
C ILE A 106 -6.24 2.86 -7.17
N ILE A 107 -6.08 3.20 -5.91
CA ILE A 107 -6.10 2.22 -4.82
C ILE A 107 -7.40 1.42 -4.77
N ASP A 108 -8.54 2.02 -5.15
CA ASP A 108 -9.83 1.32 -5.16
C ASP A 108 -10.01 0.42 -6.39
N GLU A 109 -9.16 0.57 -7.39
CA GLU A 109 -9.22 -0.19 -8.63
C GLU A 109 -8.22 -1.35 -8.65
N ILE A 110 -7.39 -1.44 -7.63
CA ILE A 110 -6.40 -2.52 -7.53
C ILE A 110 -7.09 -3.82 -7.14
N GLU A 111 -6.69 -4.88 -7.81
CA GLU A 111 -7.17 -6.24 -7.54
C GLU A 111 -6.02 -7.06 -6.98
N GLU A 112 -6.36 -8.00 -6.08
CA GLU A 112 -5.41 -9.03 -5.64
C GLU A 112 -4.08 -8.49 -5.11
N ILE A 113 -4.12 -7.64 -4.07
CA ILE A 113 -2.90 -7.25 -3.37
C ILE A 113 -2.52 -8.34 -2.37
N GLU A 114 -1.28 -8.83 -2.46
CA GLU A 114 -0.80 -9.89 -1.57
C GLU A 114 0.72 -9.84 -1.40
N PRO A 115 1.23 -10.34 -0.26
CA PRO A 115 2.69 -10.49 -0.08
C PRO A 115 3.19 -11.64 -0.95
N VAL A 116 4.41 -11.49 -1.40
CA VAL A 116 5.07 -12.51 -2.22
C VAL A 116 5.91 -13.43 -1.36
#